data_f6f11aec250604cffbf4a8984f229d3f
#
_entry.id   f6f11aec250604cffbf4a8984f229d3f
#
_cell.length_a   1.000
_cell.length_b   1.000
_cell.length_c   1.000
_cell.angle_alpha   90.00
_cell.angle_beta   90.00
_cell.angle_gamma   90.00
#
_symmetry.space_group_name_H-M   'P 1'
#
loop_
_entity.id
_entity.type
_entity.pdbx_description
1 polymer ?
#
loop_
_entity_poly.entity_id
_entity_poly.type
_entity_poly.pdbx_seq_one_letter_code
_entity_poly.pdbx_strand_id
1 'polypeptide(L)'
;MIKANFKFLNLPIQKFYCLKGIIIKSTGSWYQVLESETKQIFEARIRGKFKLIKTRLTNPLAVGDEVEFSLEQDDVAWITKIFPRKNYLIRKSVNLSKEAHIIASNVDIACFIYTLKFPETSLGFLDRFLACCEAYNISPLILFNKMDTLNDDEKEIVENIETMYQNIGYDTLQISSYSKLNLDLLIEKIRDKTSVFFGHSGCGKSTLVNAMQPSLDLRTGEISDTHLKGKHTTTFAQMHFWDFGGSVIDTPGVREFAMIDVEKEEIQHYFPEIFQKGRDCKYHNCMHINEPKCAVLQSLEFGDIEETRYITYLKLMEEAEEINQK
;
A
#
# COMPACT_ATOMS: atom_id res chain seq x y z
N MET A 1 -26.82 -26.14 -3.82
CA MET A 1 -28.09 -25.41 -4.08
C MET A 1 -28.89 -25.38 -2.79
N ILE A 2 -28.59 -24.39 -1.89
CA ILE A 2 -29.34 -24.23 -0.63
C ILE A 2 -30.11 -22.93 -0.77
N LYS A 3 -31.40 -23.01 -1.02
CA LYS A 3 -32.32 -21.87 -0.96
C LYS A 3 -32.58 -21.57 0.52
N ALA A 4 -32.02 -20.47 1.02
CA ALA A 4 -32.40 -19.96 2.33
C ALA A 4 -33.77 -19.29 2.23
N ASN A 5 -34.76 -19.89 2.92
CA ASN A 5 -36.11 -19.32 3.11
C ASN A 5 -36.04 -18.15 4.08
N PHE A 6 -36.15 -16.93 3.58
CA PHE A 6 -36.32 -15.73 4.40
C PHE A 6 -37.80 -15.61 4.79
N LYS A 7 -38.12 -15.85 6.05
CA LYS A 7 -39.38 -15.36 6.66
C LYS A 7 -39.19 -13.89 6.99
N PHE A 8 -39.78 -13.02 6.18
CA PHE A 8 -39.92 -11.60 6.50
C PHE A 8 -40.77 -11.45 7.75
N LEU A 9 -40.18 -10.97 8.83
CA LEU A 9 -40.91 -10.36 9.94
C LEU A 9 -41.51 -9.06 9.41
N ASN A 10 -42.83 -8.94 9.42
CA ASN A 10 -43.59 -7.73 9.14
C ASN A 10 -43.22 -6.65 10.17
N LEU A 11 -42.23 -5.84 9.89
CA LEU A 11 -41.89 -4.61 10.62
C LEU A 11 -42.36 -3.42 9.80
N PRO A 12 -42.93 -2.38 10.45
CA PRO A 12 -43.49 -1.23 9.73
C PRO A 12 -42.41 -0.47 8.96
N ILE A 13 -42.74 -0.16 7.72
CA ILE A 13 -41.98 0.62 6.74
C ILE A 13 -41.60 1.98 7.36
N GLN A 14 -40.30 2.30 7.28
CA GLN A 14 -39.60 3.57 7.57
C GLN A 14 -38.71 3.60 8.84
N LYS A 15 -37.85 2.63 9.03
CA LYS A 15 -36.55 2.91 9.63
C LYS A 15 -35.49 2.59 8.58
N PHE A 16 -34.89 3.62 7.98
CA PHE A 16 -33.63 3.48 7.27
C PHE A 16 -32.61 3.00 8.29
N TYR A 17 -32.35 1.69 8.31
CA TYR A 17 -31.26 1.16 9.12
C TYR A 17 -29.97 1.65 8.46
N CYS A 18 -29.30 2.58 9.11
CA CYS A 18 -27.98 3.05 8.72
C CYS A 18 -26.99 1.99 9.19
N LEU A 19 -26.51 1.18 8.28
CA LEU A 19 -25.54 0.12 8.53
C LEU A 19 -24.14 0.65 8.30
N LYS A 20 -23.16 0.08 9.01
CA LYS A 20 -21.74 0.38 8.81
C LYS A 20 -21.05 -0.80 8.17
N GLY A 21 -20.05 -0.52 7.35
CA GLY A 21 -19.28 -1.57 6.71
C GLY A 21 -17.99 -1.05 6.09
N ILE A 22 -17.24 -1.98 5.52
CA ILE A 22 -15.95 -1.71 4.85
C ILE A 22 -16.09 -2.09 3.38
N ILE A 23 -15.57 -1.25 2.49
CA ILE A 23 -15.46 -1.55 1.07
C ILE A 23 -14.42 -2.66 0.88
N ILE A 24 -14.85 -3.84 0.42
CA ILE A 24 -13.97 -4.98 0.17
C ILE A 24 -13.66 -5.19 -1.31
N LYS A 25 -14.44 -4.58 -2.21
CA LYS A 25 -14.20 -4.63 -3.66
C LYS A 25 -14.73 -3.38 -4.33
N SER A 26 -13.99 -2.88 -5.33
CA SER A 26 -14.40 -1.74 -6.15
C SER A 26 -14.25 -2.09 -7.64
N THR A 27 -15.33 -1.97 -8.41
CA THR A 27 -15.34 -2.22 -9.85
C THR A 27 -15.70 -0.97 -10.66
N GLY A 28 -15.33 0.20 -10.14
CA GLY A 28 -15.60 1.51 -10.71
C GLY A 28 -16.94 2.09 -10.25
N SER A 29 -18.07 1.57 -10.68
CA SER A 29 -19.41 2.07 -10.28
C SER A 29 -20.15 1.14 -9.31
N TRP A 30 -19.65 -0.05 -9.08
CA TRP A 30 -20.17 -1.01 -8.13
C TRP A 30 -19.13 -1.33 -7.06
N TYR A 31 -19.62 -1.53 -5.85
CA TYR A 31 -18.83 -1.81 -4.67
C TYR A 31 -19.40 -3.04 -3.96
N GLN A 32 -18.54 -3.81 -3.31
CA GLN A 32 -18.97 -4.77 -2.30
C GLN A 32 -18.63 -4.22 -0.92
N VAL A 33 -19.63 -4.18 -0.05
CA VAL A 33 -19.52 -3.72 1.33
C VAL A 33 -19.70 -4.91 2.26
N LEU A 34 -18.73 -5.16 3.12
CA LEU A 34 -18.84 -6.08 4.24
C LEU A 34 -19.46 -5.34 5.42
N GLU A 35 -20.65 -5.73 5.82
CA GLU A 35 -21.33 -5.18 6.99
C GLU A 35 -20.57 -5.55 8.28
N SER A 36 -20.45 -4.59 9.21
CA SER A 36 -19.54 -4.71 10.36
C SER A 36 -19.99 -5.73 11.41
N GLU A 37 -21.29 -5.87 11.64
CA GLU A 37 -21.86 -6.72 12.70
C GLU A 37 -22.16 -8.15 12.18
N THR A 38 -22.94 -8.26 11.12
CA THR A 38 -23.39 -9.55 10.59
C THR A 38 -22.38 -10.24 9.69
N LYS A 39 -21.36 -9.49 9.22
CA LYS A 39 -20.38 -9.94 8.23
C LYS A 39 -21.00 -10.37 6.89
N GLN A 40 -22.17 -9.84 6.58
CA GLN A 40 -22.81 -10.04 5.28
C GLN A 40 -22.20 -9.11 4.24
N ILE A 41 -22.11 -9.59 3.01
CA ILE A 41 -21.60 -8.81 1.87
C ILE A 41 -22.79 -8.31 1.06
N PHE A 42 -22.83 -7.01 0.78
CA PHE A 42 -23.83 -6.34 -0.02
C PHE A 42 -23.23 -5.73 -1.27
N GLU A 43 -23.92 -5.90 -2.40
CA GLU A 43 -23.64 -5.10 -3.60
C GLU A 43 -24.11 -3.67 -3.36
N ALA A 44 -23.26 -2.69 -3.60
CA ALA A 44 -23.51 -1.32 -3.23
C ALA A 44 -23.21 -0.32 -4.36
N ARG A 45 -23.90 0.81 -4.29
CA ARG A 45 -23.67 2.00 -5.12
C ARG A 45 -23.60 3.24 -4.27
N ILE A 46 -22.99 4.29 -4.81
CA ILE A 46 -23.00 5.61 -4.18
C ILE A 46 -24.33 6.31 -4.48
N ARG A 47 -24.97 6.85 -3.43
CA ARG A 47 -26.19 7.64 -3.55
C ARG A 47 -25.85 9.10 -3.85
N GLY A 48 -26.36 9.60 -4.98
CA GLY A 48 -26.22 11.00 -5.38
C GLY A 48 -24.81 11.40 -5.81
N LYS A 49 -24.62 12.68 -6.08
CA LYS A 49 -23.29 13.25 -6.30
C LYS A 49 -22.68 13.51 -4.93
N PHE A 50 -21.85 12.57 -4.45
CA PHE A 50 -20.88 12.97 -3.44
C PHE A 50 -20.16 14.20 -4.00
N LYS A 51 -20.28 15.36 -3.33
CA LYS A 51 -19.42 16.49 -3.62
C LYS A 51 -18.01 15.99 -3.38
N LEU A 52 -17.35 15.56 -4.46
CA LEU A 52 -15.92 15.34 -4.46
C LEU A 52 -15.36 16.65 -3.90
N ILE A 53 -14.80 16.59 -2.71
CA ILE A 53 -13.86 17.62 -2.28
C ILE A 53 -12.96 17.79 -3.48
N LYS A 54 -12.64 19.02 -3.88
CA LYS A 54 -11.75 19.33 -5.02
C LYS A 54 -10.39 18.68 -4.82
N THR A 55 -10.33 17.37 -5.01
CA THR A 55 -9.12 16.56 -4.96
C THR A 55 -8.87 16.07 -6.37
N ARG A 56 -7.60 15.93 -6.73
CA ARG A 56 -7.17 15.33 -8.01
C ARG A 56 -7.46 13.83 -8.07
N LEU A 57 -8.37 13.32 -7.22
CA LEU A 57 -8.70 11.90 -7.08
C LEU A 57 -9.82 11.51 -8.04
N THR A 58 -9.60 10.46 -8.83
CA THR A 58 -10.55 9.98 -9.85
C THR A 58 -11.67 9.11 -9.29
N ASN A 59 -11.46 8.48 -8.14
CA ASN A 59 -12.44 7.60 -7.50
C ASN A 59 -12.84 8.10 -6.11
N PRO A 60 -14.15 8.19 -5.82
CA PRO A 60 -14.63 8.65 -4.52
C PRO A 60 -14.40 7.62 -3.41
N LEU A 61 -14.40 6.32 -3.75
CA LEU A 61 -14.28 5.19 -2.84
C LEU A 61 -13.15 4.27 -3.26
N ALA A 62 -12.47 3.73 -2.27
CA ALA A 62 -11.42 2.72 -2.42
C ALA A 62 -11.68 1.51 -1.52
N VAL A 63 -11.01 0.40 -1.81
CA VAL A 63 -11.01 -0.77 -0.93
C VAL A 63 -10.35 -0.40 0.40
N GLY A 64 -10.99 -0.77 1.51
CA GLY A 64 -10.59 -0.38 2.86
C GLY A 64 -11.36 0.83 3.42
N ASP A 65 -12.16 1.56 2.61
CA ASP A 65 -12.97 2.66 3.12
C ASP A 65 -14.06 2.17 4.07
N GLU A 66 -14.17 2.80 5.21
CA GLU A 66 -15.30 2.66 6.10
C GLU A 66 -16.46 3.52 5.62
N VAL A 67 -17.64 2.92 5.55
CA VAL A 67 -18.83 3.56 4.99
C VAL A 67 -20.07 3.33 5.84
N GLU A 68 -21.02 4.26 5.68
CA GLU A 68 -22.39 4.08 6.13
C GLU A 68 -23.27 3.86 4.90
N PHE A 69 -24.17 2.90 4.97
CA PHE A 69 -25.06 2.56 3.87
C PHE A 69 -26.45 2.19 4.36
N SER A 70 -27.43 2.27 3.47
CA SER A 70 -28.82 1.87 3.72
C SER A 70 -29.26 0.82 2.70
N LEU A 71 -30.12 -0.12 3.11
CA LEU A 71 -30.76 -1.06 2.22
C LEU A 71 -32.10 -0.49 1.75
N GLU A 72 -32.36 -0.57 0.46
CA GLU A 72 -33.64 -0.24 -0.16
C GLU A 72 -34.30 -1.53 -0.69
N GLN A 73 -35.50 -1.41 -1.28
CA GLN A 73 -36.31 -2.57 -1.68
C GLN A 73 -35.69 -3.46 -2.78
N ASP A 74 -34.63 -3.00 -3.42
CA ASP A 74 -34.00 -3.64 -4.60
C ASP A 74 -32.78 -4.50 -4.27
N ASP A 75 -32.57 -4.90 -3.01
CA ASP A 75 -31.39 -5.64 -2.53
C ASP A 75 -30.03 -4.95 -2.79
N VAL A 76 -30.05 -3.70 -3.27
CA VAL A 76 -28.85 -2.88 -3.50
C VAL A 76 -28.62 -1.97 -2.31
N ALA A 77 -27.41 -2.01 -1.76
CA ALA A 77 -27.00 -1.09 -0.71
C ALA A 77 -26.63 0.29 -1.30
N TRP A 78 -27.10 1.35 -0.66
CA TRP A 78 -26.79 2.71 -1.05
C TRP A 78 -25.86 3.36 -0.05
N ILE A 79 -24.62 3.62 -0.48
CA ILE A 79 -23.61 4.29 0.35
C ILE A 79 -24.00 5.75 0.51
N THR A 80 -24.19 6.17 1.77
CA THR A 80 -24.66 7.50 2.16
C THR A 80 -23.58 8.36 2.78
N LYS A 81 -22.50 7.74 3.31
CA LYS A 81 -21.40 8.44 3.95
C LYS A 81 -20.11 7.66 3.82
N ILE A 82 -18.99 8.36 3.67
CA ILE A 82 -17.63 7.84 3.75
C ILE A 82 -17.03 8.43 5.03
N PHE A 83 -16.45 7.56 5.88
CA PHE A 83 -15.75 8.02 7.08
C PHE A 83 -14.35 8.56 6.72
N PRO A 84 -13.77 9.42 7.56
CA PRO A 84 -12.41 9.90 7.35
C PRO A 84 -11.42 8.73 7.28
N ARG A 85 -10.57 8.76 6.29
CA ARG A 85 -9.47 7.80 6.14
C ARG A 85 -8.35 8.16 7.10
N LYS A 86 -7.73 7.16 7.73
CA LYS A 86 -6.48 7.37 8.49
C LYS A 86 -5.29 7.56 7.55
N ASN A 87 -5.29 6.85 6.43
CA ASN A 87 -4.30 6.91 5.37
C ASN A 87 -4.86 6.29 4.08
N TYR A 88 -4.10 6.41 3.00
CA TYR A 88 -4.45 5.81 1.72
C TYR A 88 -3.21 5.64 0.83
N LEU A 89 -3.30 4.74 -0.13
CA LEU A 89 -2.29 4.51 -1.15
C LEU A 89 -2.78 5.04 -2.50
N ILE A 90 -1.91 5.76 -3.20
CA ILE A 90 -2.23 6.39 -4.48
C ILE A 90 -1.37 5.80 -5.59
N ARG A 91 -1.98 5.68 -6.76
CA ARG A 91 -1.31 5.43 -8.02
C ARG A 91 -1.53 6.61 -8.95
N LYS A 92 -0.47 7.06 -9.64
CA LYS A 92 -0.58 8.07 -10.69
C LYS A 92 -1.42 7.54 -11.85
N SER A 93 -2.35 8.34 -12.35
CA SER A 93 -3.11 7.96 -13.56
C SER A 93 -2.21 7.98 -14.77
N VAL A 94 -2.21 6.91 -15.57
CA VAL A 94 -1.37 6.79 -16.78
C VAL A 94 -1.82 7.78 -17.87
N ASN A 95 -3.12 8.13 -17.87
CA ASN A 95 -3.73 8.91 -18.95
C ASN A 95 -3.97 10.39 -18.61
N LEU A 96 -3.89 10.77 -17.34
CA LEU A 96 -4.22 12.10 -16.86
C LEU A 96 -3.14 12.51 -15.86
N SER A 97 -2.20 13.33 -16.32
CA SER A 97 -0.97 13.70 -15.55
C SER A 97 -1.24 14.39 -14.20
N LYS A 98 -2.48 14.85 -13.97
CA LYS A 98 -2.90 15.55 -12.74
C LYS A 98 -3.91 14.78 -11.89
N GLU A 99 -4.30 13.57 -12.29
CA GLU A 99 -5.28 12.76 -11.57
C GLU A 99 -4.64 11.55 -10.92
N ALA A 100 -5.09 11.24 -9.73
CA ALA A 100 -4.66 10.12 -8.93
C ALA A 100 -5.81 9.17 -8.66
N HIS A 101 -5.50 7.89 -8.52
CA HIS A 101 -6.45 6.86 -8.17
C HIS A 101 -6.06 6.27 -6.82
N ILE A 102 -6.96 6.36 -5.83
CA ILE A 102 -6.76 5.68 -4.56
C ILE A 102 -6.96 4.19 -4.79
N ILE A 103 -5.96 3.40 -4.47
CA ILE A 103 -5.96 1.95 -4.67
C ILE A 103 -6.35 1.18 -3.41
N ALA A 104 -5.98 1.71 -2.24
CA ALA A 104 -6.32 1.15 -0.94
C ALA A 104 -6.40 2.28 0.10
N SER A 105 -7.21 2.10 1.12
CA SER A 105 -7.33 3.02 2.26
C SER A 105 -7.31 2.28 3.59
N ASN A 106 -7.03 3.01 4.67
CA ASN A 106 -7.00 2.49 6.03
C ASN A 106 -6.06 1.28 6.19
N VAL A 107 -4.89 1.35 5.54
CA VAL A 107 -3.85 0.34 5.60
C VAL A 107 -3.07 0.45 6.91
N ASP A 108 -2.88 -0.66 7.63
CA ASP A 108 -2.11 -0.71 8.86
C ASP A 108 -0.63 -0.93 8.60
N ILE A 109 -0.30 -1.80 7.62
CA ILE A 109 1.06 -2.19 7.34
C ILE A 109 1.26 -2.44 5.84
N ALA A 110 2.33 -1.87 5.30
CA ALA A 110 2.75 -2.08 3.93
C ALA A 110 4.02 -2.94 3.88
N CYS A 111 3.90 -4.15 3.37
CA CYS A 111 4.99 -5.12 3.29
C CYS A 111 5.68 -5.02 1.94
N PHE A 112 6.95 -4.65 1.91
CA PHE A 112 7.77 -4.65 0.70
C PHE A 112 8.58 -5.93 0.59
N ILE A 113 8.41 -6.67 -0.49
CA ILE A 113 9.15 -7.90 -0.76
C ILE A 113 10.38 -7.55 -1.59
N TYR A 114 11.52 -7.53 -0.91
CA TYR A 114 12.85 -7.38 -1.50
C TYR A 114 13.41 -8.74 -1.87
N THR A 115 14.07 -8.83 -3.02
CA THR A 115 14.83 -10.02 -3.46
C THR A 115 16.18 -9.57 -4.01
N LEU A 116 17.26 -10.20 -3.54
CA LEU A 116 18.62 -9.91 -4.02
C LEU A 116 18.79 -10.35 -5.48
N LYS A 117 18.12 -11.46 -5.85
CA LYS A 117 18.16 -12.02 -7.22
C LYS A 117 16.83 -12.69 -7.60
N PHE A 118 16.59 -12.85 -8.91
CA PHE A 118 15.46 -13.59 -9.49
C PHE A 118 14.05 -13.17 -9.03
N PRO A 119 13.63 -11.91 -9.25
CA PRO A 119 14.35 -10.78 -9.88
C PRO A 119 15.19 -10.02 -8.86
N GLU A 120 16.20 -9.31 -9.35
CA GLU A 120 16.90 -8.32 -8.55
C GLU A 120 16.00 -7.12 -8.26
N THR A 121 15.97 -6.68 -7.01
CA THR A 121 15.24 -5.49 -6.57
C THR A 121 16.26 -4.38 -6.27
N SER A 122 16.15 -3.23 -6.93
CA SER A 122 17.02 -2.10 -6.65
C SER A 122 16.70 -1.44 -5.30
N LEU A 123 17.71 -0.97 -4.58
CA LEU A 123 17.53 -0.22 -3.34
C LEU A 123 16.74 1.06 -3.57
N GLY A 124 16.95 1.75 -4.69
CA GLY A 124 16.18 2.96 -5.02
C GLY A 124 14.67 2.72 -5.18
N PHE A 125 14.25 1.51 -5.59
CA PHE A 125 12.82 1.15 -5.61
C PHE A 125 12.27 0.93 -4.21
N LEU A 126 13.04 0.29 -3.32
CA LEU A 126 12.70 0.16 -1.90
C LEU A 126 12.68 1.53 -1.21
N ASP A 127 13.68 2.38 -1.45
CA ASP A 127 13.77 3.72 -0.86
C ASP A 127 12.56 4.60 -1.23
N ARG A 128 12.16 4.56 -2.51
CA ARG A 128 10.96 5.25 -2.98
C ARG A 128 9.69 4.73 -2.27
N PHE A 129 9.58 3.42 -2.10
CA PHE A 129 8.46 2.82 -1.38
C PHE A 129 8.41 3.31 0.07
N LEU A 130 9.55 3.31 0.76
CA LEU A 130 9.65 3.79 2.15
C LEU A 130 9.25 5.26 2.27
N ALA A 131 9.76 6.12 1.38
CA ALA A 131 9.38 7.52 1.35
C ALA A 131 7.87 7.73 1.12
N CYS A 132 7.23 6.90 0.28
CA CYS A 132 5.77 6.92 0.12
C CYS A 132 5.04 6.46 1.40
N CYS A 133 5.55 5.46 2.11
CA CYS A 133 4.97 5.03 3.37
C CYS A 133 5.01 6.13 4.42
N GLU A 134 6.13 6.85 4.53
CA GLU A 134 6.28 8.02 5.42
C GLU A 134 5.28 9.13 5.03
N ALA A 135 5.21 9.48 3.73
CA ALA A 135 4.33 10.54 3.24
C ALA A 135 2.84 10.25 3.52
N TYR A 136 2.43 8.99 3.49
CA TYR A 136 1.04 8.59 3.73
C TYR A 136 0.78 8.01 5.13
N ASN A 137 1.76 8.09 6.02
CA ASN A 137 1.66 7.58 7.41
C ASN A 137 1.20 6.12 7.46
N ILE A 138 1.91 5.26 6.73
CA ILE A 138 1.68 3.80 6.69
C ILE A 138 2.95 3.12 7.22
N SER A 139 2.81 2.22 8.19
CA SER A 139 3.96 1.49 8.73
C SER A 139 4.55 0.55 7.69
N PRO A 140 5.82 0.71 7.26
CA PRO A 140 6.46 -0.21 6.33
C PRO A 140 7.04 -1.43 7.06
N LEU A 141 7.08 -2.56 6.36
CA LEU A 141 7.82 -3.76 6.75
C LEU A 141 8.60 -4.28 5.55
N ILE A 142 9.92 -4.39 5.67
CA ILE A 142 10.79 -4.89 4.62
C ILE A 142 10.95 -6.40 4.78
N LEU A 143 10.56 -7.16 3.76
CA LEU A 143 10.64 -8.61 3.73
C LEU A 143 11.74 -9.04 2.75
N PHE A 144 12.86 -9.51 3.25
CA PHE A 144 13.93 -10.10 2.43
C PHE A 144 13.55 -11.55 2.10
N ASN A 145 13.01 -11.76 0.89
CA ASN A 145 12.48 -13.05 0.47
C ASN A 145 13.48 -13.86 -0.34
N LYS A 146 13.21 -15.17 -0.47
CA LYS A 146 14.03 -16.15 -1.18
C LYS A 146 15.39 -16.42 -0.52
N MET A 147 15.47 -16.29 0.81
CA MET A 147 16.69 -16.57 1.57
C MET A 147 17.21 -17.99 1.36
N ASP A 148 16.32 -18.94 1.01
CA ASP A 148 16.64 -20.33 0.68
C ASP A 148 17.47 -20.49 -0.60
N THR A 149 17.50 -19.46 -1.47
CA THR A 149 18.24 -19.50 -2.75
C THR A 149 19.62 -18.85 -2.67
N LEU A 150 19.97 -18.25 -1.54
CA LEU A 150 21.19 -17.47 -1.36
C LEU A 150 22.33 -18.35 -0.79
N ASN A 151 23.52 -18.15 -1.34
CA ASN A 151 24.75 -18.65 -0.72
C ASN A 151 25.18 -17.76 0.46
N ASP A 152 26.27 -18.09 1.14
CA ASP A 152 26.67 -17.41 2.37
C ASP A 152 27.15 -15.96 2.09
N ASP A 153 27.89 -15.70 1.01
CA ASP A 153 28.30 -14.35 0.60
C ASP A 153 27.08 -13.47 0.28
N GLU A 154 26.07 -14.03 -0.40
CA GLU A 154 24.82 -13.35 -0.74
C GLU A 154 23.96 -13.05 0.50
N LYS A 155 23.99 -13.93 1.51
CA LYS A 155 23.32 -13.69 2.79
C LYS A 155 23.98 -12.54 3.54
N GLU A 156 25.32 -12.47 3.55
CA GLU A 156 26.05 -11.35 4.16
C GLU A 156 25.68 -10.02 3.50
N ILE A 157 25.50 -9.98 2.17
CA ILE A 157 25.01 -8.79 1.47
C ILE A 157 23.61 -8.39 1.98
N VAL A 158 22.69 -9.36 2.12
CA VAL A 158 21.34 -9.08 2.63
C VAL A 158 21.40 -8.61 4.08
N GLU A 159 22.21 -9.20 4.93
CA GLU A 159 22.38 -8.80 6.34
C GLU A 159 22.91 -7.36 6.46
N ASN A 160 23.84 -6.95 5.60
CA ASN A 160 24.33 -5.59 5.55
C ASN A 160 23.24 -4.59 5.14
N ILE A 161 22.46 -4.93 4.10
CA ILE A 161 21.31 -4.13 3.66
C ILE A 161 20.25 -4.07 4.76
N GLU A 162 19.92 -5.17 5.40
CA GLU A 162 18.97 -5.24 6.50
C GLU A 162 19.40 -4.34 7.67
N THR A 163 20.66 -4.44 8.07
CA THR A 163 21.25 -3.63 9.16
C THR A 163 21.17 -2.14 8.84
N MET A 164 21.43 -1.75 7.60
CA MET A 164 21.29 -0.37 7.14
C MET A 164 19.87 0.16 7.38
N TYR A 165 18.82 -0.57 6.95
CA TYR A 165 17.44 -0.13 7.14
C TYR A 165 16.98 -0.18 8.59
N GLN A 166 17.46 -1.15 9.37
CA GLN A 166 17.21 -1.22 10.82
C GLN A 166 17.81 -0.03 11.56
N ASN A 167 19.01 0.42 11.18
CA ASN A 167 19.65 1.61 11.77
C ASN A 167 18.88 2.90 11.47
N ILE A 168 18.16 2.97 10.35
CA ILE A 168 17.25 4.09 10.03
C ILE A 168 15.98 4.00 10.90
N GLY A 169 15.61 2.81 11.37
CA GLY A 169 14.44 2.57 12.22
C GLY A 169 13.33 1.77 11.55
N TYR A 170 13.57 1.15 10.39
CA TYR A 170 12.59 0.33 9.70
C TYR A 170 12.55 -1.11 10.22
N ASP A 171 11.34 -1.64 10.35
CA ASP A 171 11.12 -3.07 10.63
C ASP A 171 11.50 -3.92 9.43
N THR A 172 12.25 -5.00 9.69
CA THR A 172 12.70 -5.95 8.66
C THR A 172 12.41 -7.38 9.07
N LEU A 173 12.39 -8.28 8.09
CA LEU A 173 12.31 -9.72 8.33
C LEU A 173 12.88 -10.49 7.14
N GLN A 174 13.82 -11.40 7.39
CA GLN A 174 14.28 -12.37 6.41
C GLN A 174 13.30 -13.54 6.34
N ILE A 175 12.84 -13.87 5.13
CA ILE A 175 11.84 -14.92 4.90
C ILE A 175 12.19 -15.82 3.72
N SER A 176 11.56 -16.96 3.67
CA SER A 176 11.44 -17.77 2.46
C SER A 176 10.02 -18.28 2.33
N SER A 177 9.36 -17.87 1.27
CA SER A 177 8.01 -18.38 0.94
C SER A 177 8.05 -19.88 0.58
N TYR A 178 9.20 -20.40 0.10
CA TYR A 178 9.37 -21.79 -0.31
C TYR A 178 9.70 -22.70 0.87
N SER A 179 10.74 -22.39 1.66
CA SER A 179 11.13 -23.16 2.84
C SER A 179 10.29 -22.84 4.09
N LYS A 180 9.39 -21.86 4.00
CA LYS A 180 8.56 -21.33 5.10
C LYS A 180 9.36 -20.71 6.25
N LEU A 181 10.59 -20.26 5.97
CA LEU A 181 11.42 -19.57 6.95
C LEU A 181 10.71 -18.31 7.45
N ASN A 182 10.55 -18.17 8.77
CA ASN A 182 10.01 -17.02 9.48
C ASN A 182 8.58 -16.59 9.07
N LEU A 183 7.79 -17.47 8.43
CA LEU A 183 6.40 -17.13 8.07
C LEU A 183 5.52 -16.94 9.30
N ASP A 184 5.76 -17.69 10.39
CA ASP A 184 5.01 -17.54 11.64
C ASP A 184 5.26 -16.14 12.26
N LEU A 185 6.50 -15.64 12.20
CA LEU A 185 6.84 -14.28 12.66
C LEU A 185 6.18 -13.21 11.78
N LEU A 186 6.10 -13.44 10.48
CA LEU A 186 5.38 -12.55 9.57
C LEU A 186 3.88 -12.53 9.91
N ILE A 187 3.27 -13.69 10.12
CA ILE A 187 1.86 -13.81 10.51
C ILE A 187 1.59 -13.04 11.81
N GLU A 188 2.46 -13.13 12.81
CA GLU A 188 2.33 -12.36 14.04
C GLU A 188 2.39 -10.85 13.80
N LYS A 189 3.29 -10.38 12.93
CA LYS A 189 3.44 -8.95 12.62
C LYS A 189 2.21 -8.38 11.89
N ILE A 190 1.50 -9.18 11.07
CA ILE A 190 0.34 -8.73 10.27
C ILE A 190 -1.01 -9.17 10.86
N ARG A 191 -1.03 -9.95 11.93
CA ARG A 191 -2.26 -10.40 12.61
C ARG A 191 -3.15 -9.21 12.99
N ASP A 192 -4.44 -9.32 12.72
CA ASP A 192 -5.46 -8.31 12.99
C ASP A 192 -5.21 -6.94 12.33
N LYS A 193 -4.34 -6.90 11.32
CA LYS A 193 -4.01 -5.69 10.55
C LYS A 193 -4.52 -5.79 9.12
N THR A 194 -4.83 -4.64 8.53
CA THR A 194 -5.02 -4.51 7.09
C THR A 194 -3.65 -4.33 6.44
N SER A 195 -3.23 -5.34 5.69
CA SER A 195 -1.92 -5.40 5.05
C SER A 195 -2.01 -5.21 3.53
N VAL A 196 -0.92 -4.73 2.93
CA VAL A 196 -0.70 -4.70 1.48
C VAL A 196 0.69 -5.23 1.18
N PHE A 197 0.86 -5.97 0.07
CA PHE A 197 2.16 -6.53 -0.32
C PHE A 197 2.65 -5.92 -1.63
N PHE A 198 3.90 -5.47 -1.63
CA PHE A 198 4.56 -4.81 -2.74
C PHE A 198 5.86 -5.51 -3.12
N GLY A 199 6.31 -5.23 -4.34
CA GLY A 199 7.55 -5.76 -4.88
C GLY A 199 7.41 -6.05 -6.38
N HIS A 200 8.53 -6.29 -7.04
CA HIS A 200 8.57 -6.60 -8.47
C HIS A 200 7.76 -7.85 -8.84
N SER A 201 7.43 -7.96 -10.13
CA SER A 201 6.94 -9.23 -10.69
C SER A 201 7.94 -10.34 -10.41
N GLY A 202 7.45 -11.49 -9.92
CA GLY A 202 8.32 -12.63 -9.61
C GLY A 202 9.05 -12.56 -8.26
N CYS A 203 8.92 -11.51 -7.45
CA CYS A 203 9.51 -11.45 -6.11
C CYS A 203 8.89 -12.44 -5.11
N GLY A 204 7.74 -13.06 -5.46
CA GLY A 204 7.10 -14.10 -4.65
C GLY A 204 5.85 -13.68 -3.89
N LYS A 205 5.18 -12.55 -4.24
CA LYS A 205 3.95 -12.09 -3.56
C LYS A 205 2.87 -13.17 -3.43
N SER A 206 2.40 -13.73 -4.55
CA SER A 206 1.35 -14.75 -4.53
C SER A 206 1.81 -16.04 -3.83
N THR A 207 3.07 -16.41 -4.02
CA THR A 207 3.66 -17.58 -3.34
C THR A 207 3.66 -17.37 -1.83
N LEU A 208 4.01 -16.15 -1.37
CA LEU A 208 4.00 -15.79 0.05
C LEU A 208 2.60 -15.85 0.65
N VAL A 209 1.63 -15.22 -0.02
CA VAL A 209 0.23 -15.21 0.43
C VAL A 209 -0.33 -16.64 0.50
N ASN A 210 -0.10 -17.45 -0.54
CA ASN A 210 -0.54 -18.84 -0.57
C ASN A 210 0.22 -19.73 0.44
N ALA A 211 1.47 -19.39 0.78
CA ALA A 211 2.22 -20.13 1.81
C ALA A 211 1.68 -19.84 3.21
N MET A 212 1.21 -18.64 3.48
CA MET A 212 0.57 -18.24 4.73
C MET A 212 -0.87 -18.77 4.85
N GLN A 213 -1.63 -18.74 3.75
CA GLN A 213 -3.01 -19.22 3.71
C GLN A 213 -3.35 -19.86 2.35
N PRO A 214 -3.16 -21.18 2.21
CA PRO A 214 -3.40 -21.90 0.96
C PRO A 214 -4.84 -21.79 0.42
N SER A 215 -5.82 -21.58 1.31
CA SER A 215 -7.24 -21.45 0.94
C SER A 215 -7.56 -20.21 0.10
N LEU A 216 -6.70 -19.19 0.08
CA LEU A 216 -6.87 -18.00 -0.75
C LEU A 216 -6.61 -18.28 -2.24
N ASP A 217 -5.80 -19.29 -2.57
CA ASP A 217 -5.51 -19.77 -3.93
C ASP A 217 -5.28 -18.63 -4.94
N LEU A 218 -4.47 -17.63 -4.54
CA LEU A 218 -4.10 -16.55 -5.43
C LEU A 218 -3.25 -17.12 -6.55
N ARG A 219 -3.70 -16.99 -7.79
CA ARG A 219 -2.99 -17.55 -8.95
C ARG A 219 -1.59 -16.97 -9.05
N THR A 220 -0.60 -17.85 -9.01
CA THR A 220 0.80 -17.51 -9.26
C THR A 220 0.94 -17.15 -10.74
N GLY A 221 1.15 -15.87 -11.04
CA GLY A 221 1.27 -15.34 -12.41
C GLY A 221 0.29 -14.23 -12.78
N GLU A 222 -0.86 -14.09 -12.12
CA GLU A 222 -1.84 -13.04 -12.46
C GLU A 222 -1.59 -11.69 -11.76
N ILE A 223 -0.73 -11.64 -10.75
CA ILE A 223 -0.36 -10.36 -10.11
C ILE A 223 0.61 -9.54 -10.98
N SER A 224 1.20 -10.11 -12.05
CA SER A 224 2.26 -9.41 -12.79
C SER A 224 2.25 -9.48 -14.31
N ASP A 225 1.47 -10.32 -14.99
CA ASP A 225 1.65 -10.58 -16.42
C ASP A 225 0.41 -10.38 -17.33
N THR A 226 -0.39 -9.34 -17.12
CA THR A 226 -1.42 -8.98 -18.10
C THR A 226 -0.92 -7.97 -19.15
N HIS A 227 0.23 -8.24 -19.75
CA HIS A 227 0.68 -7.56 -20.98
C HIS A 227 0.88 -8.53 -22.15
N LEU A 228 0.02 -9.53 -22.32
CA LEU A 228 -0.16 -10.20 -23.59
C LEU A 228 -1.53 -9.83 -24.15
N LYS A 229 -1.48 -8.89 -25.11
CA LYS A 229 -2.45 -8.53 -26.15
C LYS A 229 -3.88 -9.10 -26.02
N GLY A 230 -4.85 -8.25 -25.67
CA GLY A 230 -6.17 -8.37 -26.27
C GLY A 230 -7.31 -8.84 -25.38
N LYS A 231 -7.21 -8.90 -24.06
CA LYS A 231 -8.38 -9.01 -23.17
C LYS A 231 -8.27 -7.99 -22.06
N HIS A 232 -9.20 -7.05 -22.01
CA HIS A 232 -9.40 -6.12 -20.92
C HIS A 232 -9.82 -6.91 -19.66
N THR A 233 -8.86 -7.46 -18.93
CA THR A 233 -9.08 -7.87 -17.55
C THR A 233 -8.69 -6.68 -16.68
N THR A 234 -9.63 -5.78 -16.46
CA THR A 234 -9.51 -4.73 -15.44
C THR A 234 -9.51 -5.46 -14.12
N THR A 235 -8.34 -5.65 -13.57
CA THR A 235 -8.15 -6.28 -12.26
C THR A 235 -8.44 -5.20 -11.23
N PHE A 236 -9.53 -5.37 -10.50
CA PHE A 236 -9.98 -4.44 -9.48
C PHE A 236 -9.33 -4.79 -8.14
N ALA A 237 -9.03 -3.78 -7.32
CA ALA A 237 -8.57 -4.01 -5.97
C ALA A 237 -9.63 -4.79 -5.16
N GLN A 238 -9.17 -5.76 -4.38
CA GLN A 238 -10.01 -6.61 -3.55
C GLN A 238 -9.35 -6.90 -2.20
N MET A 239 -10.14 -6.89 -1.14
CA MET A 239 -9.70 -7.28 0.21
C MET A 239 -10.03 -8.76 0.44
N HIS A 240 -9.05 -9.49 0.94
CA HIS A 240 -9.19 -10.88 1.39
C HIS A 240 -8.90 -10.94 2.89
N PHE A 241 -9.63 -11.79 3.60
CA PHE A 241 -9.48 -11.94 5.05
C PHE A 241 -8.59 -13.12 5.38
N TRP A 242 -7.71 -12.92 6.36
CA TRP A 242 -6.87 -13.98 6.89
C TRP A 242 -7.63 -14.82 7.91
N ASP A 243 -7.44 -16.15 7.90
CA ASP A 243 -8.02 -17.05 8.90
C ASP A 243 -7.47 -16.79 10.31
N PHE A 244 -6.26 -16.20 10.39
CA PHE A 244 -5.60 -15.80 11.63
C PHE A 244 -5.93 -14.38 12.12
N GLY A 245 -6.87 -13.70 11.47
CA GLY A 245 -7.28 -12.31 11.77
C GLY A 245 -6.57 -11.26 10.89
N GLY A 246 -7.28 -10.15 10.64
CA GLY A 246 -6.85 -9.11 9.71
C GLY A 246 -7.18 -9.40 8.25
N SER A 247 -6.55 -8.64 7.34
CA SER A 247 -6.84 -8.72 5.91
C SER A 247 -5.64 -8.35 5.05
N VAL A 248 -5.71 -8.75 3.78
CA VAL A 248 -4.80 -8.28 2.73
C VAL A 248 -5.60 -7.62 1.62
N ILE A 249 -5.16 -6.45 1.18
CA ILE A 249 -5.70 -5.80 -0.01
C ILE A 249 -4.82 -6.18 -1.18
N ASP A 250 -5.38 -6.97 -2.11
CA ASP A 250 -4.73 -7.25 -3.39
C ASP A 250 -4.93 -6.06 -4.32
N THR A 251 -3.81 -5.49 -4.75
CA THR A 251 -3.76 -4.30 -5.60
C THR A 251 -3.09 -4.65 -6.92
N PRO A 252 -3.81 -5.24 -7.87
CA PRO A 252 -3.23 -5.71 -9.13
C PRO A 252 -2.60 -4.56 -9.92
N GLY A 253 -1.42 -4.80 -10.49
CA GLY A 253 -0.73 -3.85 -11.36
C GLY A 253 -0.14 -2.62 -10.67
N VAL A 254 -0.06 -2.60 -9.34
CA VAL A 254 0.64 -1.53 -8.62
C VAL A 254 2.13 -1.83 -8.65
N ARG A 255 2.79 -1.29 -9.69
CA ARG A 255 4.24 -1.34 -9.85
C ARG A 255 4.91 -0.08 -9.31
N GLU A 256 4.16 1.00 -9.18
CA GLU A 256 4.68 2.32 -8.80
C GLU A 256 3.75 2.99 -7.80
N PHE A 257 4.34 3.44 -6.71
CA PHE A 257 3.73 4.41 -5.82
C PHE A 257 3.99 5.80 -6.34
N ALA A 258 3.01 6.68 -6.17
CA ALA A 258 3.19 8.08 -6.45
C ALA A 258 3.00 8.88 -5.17
N MET A 259 3.87 9.80 -4.93
CA MET A 259 3.61 10.94 -4.06
C MET A 259 2.97 12.01 -4.92
N ILE A 260 1.82 12.50 -4.48
CA ILE A 260 1.04 13.51 -5.19
C ILE A 260 0.71 14.62 -4.19
N ASP A 261 0.73 15.86 -4.68
CA ASP A 261 0.51 17.07 -3.88
C ASP A 261 1.55 17.20 -2.74
N VAL A 262 2.81 16.79 -3.00
CA VAL A 262 3.95 16.95 -2.10
C VAL A 262 4.83 18.08 -2.63
N GLU A 263 5.11 19.05 -1.77
CA GLU A 263 6.01 20.14 -2.09
C GLU A 263 7.47 19.66 -1.95
N LYS A 264 8.36 20.25 -2.75
CA LYS A 264 9.78 19.90 -2.77
C LYS A 264 10.43 19.96 -1.38
N GLU A 265 10.05 20.95 -0.60
CA GLU A 265 10.54 21.21 0.76
C GLU A 265 10.10 20.13 1.76
N GLU A 266 9.03 19.41 1.47
CA GLU A 266 8.49 18.34 2.33
C GLU A 266 9.21 17.01 2.15
N ILE A 267 9.89 16.79 1.00
CA ILE A 267 10.53 15.50 0.66
C ILE A 267 11.52 15.06 1.75
N GLN A 268 12.27 15.98 2.36
CA GLN A 268 13.19 15.65 3.45
C GLN A 268 12.51 14.98 4.66
N HIS A 269 11.23 15.26 4.91
CA HIS A 269 10.48 14.68 6.03
C HIS A 269 10.19 13.20 5.83
N TYR A 270 10.29 12.71 4.58
CA TYR A 270 10.02 11.31 4.23
C TYR A 270 11.30 10.45 4.18
N PHE A 271 12.42 11.02 4.65
CA PHE A 271 13.69 10.35 4.87
C PHE A 271 14.13 10.61 6.31
N PRO A 272 13.76 9.75 7.29
CA PRO A 272 13.96 10.00 8.71
C PRO A 272 15.39 10.38 9.08
N GLU A 273 16.38 9.72 8.48
CA GLU A 273 17.81 9.96 8.69
C GLU A 273 18.23 11.34 8.15
N ILE A 274 17.76 11.73 6.97
CA ILE A 274 18.01 13.04 6.37
C ILE A 274 17.36 14.14 7.20
N PHE A 275 16.09 13.94 7.57
CA PHE A 275 15.34 14.90 8.39
C PHE A 275 15.99 15.11 9.76
N GLN A 276 16.43 14.03 10.41
CA GLN A 276 17.07 14.11 11.72
C GLN A 276 18.41 14.88 11.63
N LYS A 277 19.26 14.54 10.68
CA LYS A 277 20.55 15.23 10.46
C LYS A 277 20.37 16.66 9.96
N GLY A 278 19.30 16.93 9.21
CA GLY A 278 18.96 18.25 8.70
C GLY A 278 18.76 19.30 9.80
N ARG A 279 18.38 18.89 11.02
CA ARG A 279 18.26 19.78 12.20
C ARG A 279 19.59 20.41 12.62
N ASP A 280 20.71 19.78 12.27
CA ASP A 280 22.06 20.25 12.59
C ASP A 280 22.61 21.19 11.50
N CYS A 281 21.86 21.44 10.42
CA CYS A 281 22.25 22.35 9.36
C CYS A 281 22.28 23.80 9.85
N LYS A 282 23.23 24.59 9.30
CA LYS A 282 23.33 26.00 9.61
C LYS A 282 22.07 26.80 9.24
N TYR A 283 21.38 26.40 8.15
CA TYR A 283 20.20 27.08 7.59
C TYR A 283 18.96 26.22 7.74
N HIS A 284 17.87 26.78 8.26
CA HIS A 284 16.62 26.04 8.47
C HIS A 284 15.84 25.74 7.19
N ASN A 285 16.18 26.37 6.09
CA ASN A 285 15.64 26.09 4.76
C ASN A 285 16.67 25.34 3.89
N CYS A 286 17.60 24.60 4.50
CA CYS A 286 18.58 23.79 3.80
C CYS A 286 17.87 22.67 3.04
N MET A 287 18.14 22.56 1.75
CA MET A 287 17.62 21.51 0.88
C MET A 287 18.64 20.38 0.66
N HIS A 288 19.79 20.46 1.36
CA HIS A 288 20.85 19.45 1.37
C HIS A 288 21.43 19.14 -0.02
N ILE A 289 21.50 20.14 -0.92
CA ILE A 289 22.01 19.98 -2.29
C ILE A 289 23.44 20.51 -2.39
N ASN A 290 23.64 21.81 -2.11
CA ASN A 290 24.93 22.52 -2.29
C ASN A 290 25.20 23.50 -1.15
N GLU A 291 24.42 23.53 -0.10
CA GLU A 291 24.54 24.53 0.95
C GLU A 291 25.80 24.34 1.76
N PRO A 292 26.53 25.42 2.01
CA PRO A 292 27.77 25.38 2.77
C PRO A 292 27.48 24.98 4.23
N LYS A 293 28.26 24.05 4.77
CA LYS A 293 28.12 23.52 6.14
C LYS A 293 26.78 22.78 6.33
N CYS A 294 26.34 22.05 5.30
CA CYS A 294 25.20 21.16 5.38
C CYS A 294 25.58 19.90 6.16
N ALA A 295 24.89 19.63 7.25
CA ALA A 295 25.14 18.45 8.09
C ALA A 295 24.80 17.14 7.38
N VAL A 296 23.79 17.14 6.50
CA VAL A 296 23.41 15.96 5.69
C VAL A 296 24.53 15.62 4.69
N LEU A 297 25.08 16.60 3.97
CA LEU A 297 26.18 16.34 3.04
C LEU A 297 27.44 15.86 3.77
N GLN A 298 27.73 16.39 4.95
CA GLN A 298 28.81 15.88 5.79
C GLN A 298 28.58 14.44 6.24
N SER A 299 27.36 14.12 6.67
CA SER A 299 27.00 12.74 7.06
C SER A 299 27.06 11.77 5.89
N LEU A 300 26.74 12.22 4.67
CA LEU A 300 26.93 11.44 3.45
C LEU A 300 28.42 11.14 3.18
N GLU A 301 29.31 12.15 3.32
CA GLU A 301 30.77 11.99 3.17
C GLU A 301 31.37 11.01 4.20
N PHE A 302 30.83 10.99 5.42
CA PHE A 302 31.26 10.08 6.49
C PHE A 302 30.60 8.70 6.43
N GLY A 303 29.62 8.48 5.55
CA GLY A 303 28.86 7.22 5.43
C GLY A 303 27.82 7.00 6.53
N ASP A 304 27.43 8.04 7.28
CA ASP A 304 26.31 8.00 8.24
C ASP A 304 24.95 7.97 7.52
N ILE A 305 24.89 8.50 6.28
CA ILE A 305 23.73 8.44 5.39
C ILE A 305 24.15 7.68 4.14
N GLU A 306 23.35 6.70 3.78
CA GLU A 306 23.61 5.85 2.61
C GLU A 306 23.39 6.61 1.29
N GLU A 307 24.30 6.41 0.35
CA GLU A 307 24.29 7.10 -0.94
C GLU A 307 22.98 6.81 -1.73
N THR A 308 22.49 5.57 -1.69
CA THR A 308 21.25 5.18 -2.39
C THR A 308 20.05 5.96 -1.89
N ARG A 309 19.96 6.18 -0.58
CA ARG A 309 18.90 6.96 0.08
C ARG A 309 18.97 8.42 -0.36
N TYR A 310 20.16 9.00 -0.34
CA TYR A 310 20.37 10.39 -0.76
C TYR A 310 20.10 10.59 -2.27
N ILE A 311 20.50 9.66 -3.13
CA ILE A 311 20.18 9.70 -4.57
C ILE A 311 18.66 9.63 -4.79
N THR A 312 17.95 8.77 -4.04
CA THR A 312 16.50 8.67 -4.14
C THR A 312 15.81 9.94 -3.64
N TYR A 313 16.32 10.56 -2.57
CA TYR A 313 15.85 11.85 -2.08
C TYR A 313 15.93 12.93 -3.17
N LEU A 314 17.08 13.07 -3.83
CA LEU A 314 17.27 14.06 -4.92
C LEU A 314 16.30 13.81 -6.08
N LYS A 315 16.15 12.56 -6.52
CA LYS A 315 15.21 12.21 -7.60
C LYS A 315 13.76 12.57 -7.26
N LEU A 316 13.34 12.34 -6.03
CA LEU A 316 11.98 12.68 -5.60
C LEU A 316 11.77 14.19 -5.53
N MET A 317 12.79 14.96 -5.17
CA MET A 317 12.75 16.42 -5.22
C MET A 317 12.60 16.95 -6.66
N GLU A 318 13.36 16.39 -7.61
CA GLU A 318 13.25 16.75 -9.04
C GLU A 318 11.85 16.45 -9.58
N GLU A 319 11.30 15.27 -9.25
CA GLU A 319 9.94 14.89 -9.66
C GLU A 319 8.85 15.81 -9.08
N ALA A 320 8.98 16.21 -7.80
CA ALA A 320 8.05 17.15 -7.17
C ALA A 320 8.08 18.53 -7.87
N GLU A 321 9.26 19.00 -8.26
CA GLU A 321 9.42 20.26 -9.00
C GLU A 321 8.78 20.20 -10.38
N GLU A 322 8.97 19.11 -11.13
CA GLU A 322 8.35 18.92 -12.46
C GLU A 322 6.82 18.87 -12.42
N ILE A 323 6.23 18.29 -11.37
CA ILE A 323 4.78 18.20 -11.20
C ILE A 323 4.18 19.59 -10.94
N ASN A 324 4.87 20.44 -10.19
CA ASN A 324 4.39 21.78 -9.83
C ASN A 324 4.56 22.81 -10.96
N GLN A 325 5.46 22.56 -11.94
CA GLN A 325 5.66 23.44 -13.12
C GLN A 325 4.67 23.17 -14.26
N LYS A 326 3.91 22.07 -14.24
CA LYS A 326 2.88 21.68 -15.24
C LYS A 326 1.46 21.96 -14.73
#